data_bbc9ec02c83156957ddf7f7772b48392
#
_entry.id   bbc9ec02c83156957ddf7f7772b48392
#
_cell.length_a   1.000
_cell.length_b   1.000
_cell.length_c   1.000
_cell.angle_alpha   90.00
_cell.angle_beta   90.00
_cell.angle_gamma   90.00
#
_symmetry.space_group_name_H-M   'P 1'
#
loop_
_entity.id
_entity.type
_entity.pdbx_description
1 polymer ?
#
loop_
_entity_poly.entity_id
_entity_poly.type
_entity_poly.pdbx_seq_one_letter_code
_entity_poly.pdbx_strand_id
1 'polypeptide(L)'
;PVRKWLYQTPEQILIKASNGASDFGNKFGQPLICGSVLTFEHEENNEKYAYDKVIMLAGGVGYGTQRDCLKGSPEAGNKVVVMGGDNYRIGLGGGSVSSVETGRYSSGIELNAIQRANAEMQKRAYNVVRALCEEDENTIVSIHDHGSAGHVNCLSELVEDCGGLIHMDKLPIGDETLSAKEIIANESQERMGLLIDEKAIEHVHKIA
;
A
#
# COMPACT_ATOMS: atom_id res chain seq x y z
N PRO A 1 0.42 6.61 -31.88
CA PRO A 1 -0.56 5.59 -32.24
C PRO A 1 -1.12 4.91 -30.99
N VAL A 2 -2.40 4.56 -31.02
CA VAL A 2 -3.04 3.80 -29.93
C VAL A 2 -2.47 2.39 -29.93
N ARG A 3 -1.95 1.96 -28.78
CA ARG A 3 -1.43 0.61 -28.60
C ARG A 3 -2.57 -0.34 -28.21
N LYS A 4 -2.49 -1.62 -28.64
CA LYS A 4 -3.56 -2.60 -28.37
C LYS A 4 -3.81 -2.87 -26.88
N TRP A 5 -2.81 -2.66 -26.05
CA TRP A 5 -2.85 -2.85 -24.58
C TRP A 5 -3.08 -1.54 -23.81
N LEU A 6 -3.32 -0.42 -24.50
CA LEU A 6 -3.54 0.87 -23.85
C LEU A 6 -4.92 0.90 -23.18
N TYR A 7 -4.94 1.01 -21.89
CA TYR A 7 -6.19 1.09 -21.09
C TYR A 7 -6.76 2.50 -21.02
N GLN A 8 -5.91 3.51 -21.10
CA GLN A 8 -6.27 4.91 -20.99
C GLN A 8 -5.37 5.79 -21.86
N THR A 9 -5.94 6.88 -22.37
CA THR A 9 -5.16 7.89 -23.08
C THR A 9 -4.38 8.77 -22.09
N PRO A 10 -3.32 9.48 -22.52
CA PRO A 10 -2.62 10.44 -21.67
C PRO A 10 -3.54 11.49 -21.03
N GLU A 11 -4.53 11.97 -21.76
CA GLU A 11 -5.55 12.91 -21.25
C GLU A 11 -6.38 12.28 -20.14
N GLN A 12 -6.85 11.06 -20.32
CA GLN A 12 -7.61 10.33 -19.29
C GLN A 12 -6.78 10.08 -18.03
N ILE A 13 -5.50 9.78 -18.19
CA ILE A 13 -4.56 9.60 -17.08
C ILE A 13 -4.41 10.91 -16.29
N LEU A 14 -4.19 12.03 -17.00
CA LEU A 14 -4.07 13.35 -16.39
C LEU A 14 -5.30 13.69 -15.54
N ILE A 15 -6.50 13.58 -16.13
CA ILE A 15 -7.75 13.90 -15.46
C ILE A 15 -7.96 13.00 -14.24
N LYS A 16 -7.80 11.69 -14.37
CA LYS A 16 -8.04 10.73 -13.29
C LYS A 16 -7.00 10.85 -12.17
N ALA A 17 -5.74 11.08 -12.50
CA ALA A 17 -4.69 11.27 -11.51
C ALA A 17 -4.91 12.55 -10.70
N SER A 18 -5.27 13.64 -11.37
CA SER A 18 -5.61 14.92 -10.71
C SER A 18 -6.82 14.76 -9.78
N ASN A 19 -7.89 14.14 -10.27
CA ASN A 19 -9.08 13.89 -9.46
C ASN A 19 -8.78 13.00 -8.26
N GLY A 20 -8.05 11.90 -8.46
CA GLY A 20 -7.70 10.99 -7.37
C GLY A 20 -6.87 11.66 -6.28
N ALA A 21 -5.88 12.44 -6.66
CA ALA A 21 -5.05 13.19 -5.70
C ALA A 21 -5.85 14.26 -4.94
N SER A 22 -6.73 14.98 -5.62
CA SER A 22 -7.61 15.99 -5.00
C SER A 22 -8.62 15.36 -4.06
N ASP A 23 -9.24 14.24 -4.46
CA ASP A 23 -10.20 13.51 -3.63
C ASP A 23 -9.55 12.95 -2.36
N PHE A 24 -8.35 12.41 -2.49
CA PHE A 24 -7.57 11.96 -1.34
C PHE A 24 -7.27 13.13 -0.41
N GLY A 25 -6.70 14.21 -0.93
CA GLY A 25 -6.36 15.39 -0.14
C GLY A 25 -7.56 15.96 0.61
N ASN A 26 -8.71 16.04 -0.03
CA ASN A 26 -9.95 16.53 0.60
C ASN A 26 -10.43 15.63 1.76
N LYS A 27 -10.28 14.32 1.63
CA LYS A 27 -10.71 13.37 2.68
C LYS A 27 -9.79 13.39 3.91
N PHE A 28 -8.51 13.64 3.70
CA PHE A 28 -7.49 13.52 4.75
C PHE A 28 -6.99 14.87 5.27
N GLY A 29 -7.52 15.98 4.77
CA GLY A 29 -7.06 17.32 5.15
C GLY A 29 -5.64 17.63 4.65
N GLN A 30 -5.22 17.02 3.56
CA GLN A 30 -3.92 17.15 2.92
C GLN A 30 -4.10 17.79 1.53
N PRO A 31 -4.17 19.11 1.43
CA PRO A 31 -4.48 19.77 0.17
C PRO A 31 -3.45 19.49 -0.90
N LEU A 32 -3.92 19.17 -2.10
CA LEU A 32 -3.06 19.08 -3.28
C LEU A 32 -2.57 20.49 -3.66
N ILE A 33 -1.26 20.68 -3.68
CA ILE A 33 -0.65 21.99 -3.95
C ILE A 33 -0.32 22.13 -5.43
N CYS A 34 0.29 21.10 -6.02
CA CYS A 34 0.68 21.09 -7.41
C CYS A 34 0.83 19.68 -7.95
N GLY A 35 0.88 19.55 -9.25
CA GLY A 35 1.17 18.30 -9.95
C GLY A 35 1.52 18.56 -11.39
N SER A 36 2.14 17.58 -12.03
CA SER A 36 2.42 17.62 -13.47
C SER A 36 2.32 16.21 -14.05
N VAL A 37 1.90 16.12 -15.30
CA VAL A 37 1.98 14.91 -16.11
C VAL A 37 2.86 15.21 -17.30
N LEU A 38 3.88 14.39 -17.48
CA LEU A 38 4.83 14.51 -18.58
C LEU A 38 4.65 13.30 -19.50
N THR A 39 4.57 13.56 -20.80
CA THR A 39 4.56 12.53 -21.83
C THR A 39 5.77 12.72 -22.73
N PHE A 40 6.27 11.63 -23.27
CA PHE A 40 7.42 11.65 -24.16
C PHE A 40 7.24 10.61 -25.26
N GLU A 41 7.43 11.05 -26.51
CA GLU A 41 7.63 10.19 -27.66
C GLU A 41 8.68 10.82 -28.56
N HIS A 42 9.70 10.06 -28.93
CA HIS A 42 10.78 10.48 -29.82
C HIS A 42 11.10 9.37 -30.82
N GLU A 43 11.43 9.76 -32.05
CA GLU A 43 11.84 8.87 -33.11
C GLU A 43 13.27 9.21 -33.54
N GLU A 44 14.16 8.23 -33.49
CA GLU A 44 15.54 8.36 -33.90
C GLU A 44 16.00 7.05 -34.58
N ASN A 45 16.67 7.16 -35.73
CA ASN A 45 17.16 6.01 -36.51
C ASN A 45 16.08 4.98 -36.84
N ASN A 46 14.84 5.39 -37.12
CA ASN A 46 13.65 4.57 -37.32
C ASN A 46 13.22 3.73 -36.10
N GLU A 47 13.72 4.06 -34.94
CA GLU A 47 13.28 3.49 -33.67
C GLU A 47 12.47 4.50 -32.88
N LYS A 48 11.39 4.02 -32.21
CA LYS A 48 10.55 4.86 -31.35
C LYS A 48 10.88 4.63 -29.90
N TYR A 49 11.11 5.74 -29.21
CA TYR A 49 11.31 5.83 -27.77
C TYR A 49 10.11 6.52 -27.14
N ALA A 50 9.45 5.90 -26.18
CA ALA A 50 8.27 6.48 -25.55
C ALA A 50 8.13 6.03 -24.09
N TYR A 51 7.44 6.84 -23.30
CA TYR A 51 6.96 6.39 -21.99
C TYR A 51 5.64 5.66 -22.16
N ASP A 52 5.68 4.36 -22.13
CA ASP A 52 4.50 3.48 -22.25
C ASP A 52 3.90 3.13 -20.88
N LYS A 53 4.61 3.40 -19.79
CA LYS A 53 4.13 3.32 -18.41
C LYS A 53 4.07 4.71 -17.78
N VAL A 54 3.01 4.93 -17.02
CA VAL A 54 2.92 6.13 -16.16
C VAL A 54 3.76 5.89 -14.92
N ILE A 55 4.65 6.83 -14.64
CA ILE A 55 5.39 6.90 -13.39
C ILE A 55 4.72 7.97 -12.54
N MET A 56 4.15 7.56 -11.40
CA MET A 56 3.56 8.48 -10.44
C MET A 56 4.56 8.75 -9.32
N LEU A 57 4.91 10.00 -9.15
CA LEU A 57 5.70 10.46 -8.02
C LEU A 57 4.79 11.22 -7.07
N ALA A 58 4.80 10.83 -5.81
CA ALA A 58 4.09 11.53 -4.75
C ALA A 58 5.09 12.06 -3.73
N GLY A 59 4.84 13.26 -3.24
CA GLY A 59 5.66 13.89 -2.23
C GLY A 59 4.81 14.76 -1.32
N GLY A 60 5.32 15.05 -0.14
CA GLY A 60 4.62 15.87 0.81
C GLY A 60 5.57 16.53 1.80
N VAL A 61 5.04 17.51 2.53
CA VAL A 61 5.71 18.15 3.65
C VAL A 61 4.76 18.05 4.83
N GLY A 62 5.28 17.55 5.95
CA GLY A 62 4.55 17.42 7.20
C GLY A 62 5.36 17.89 8.38
N TYR A 63 4.72 17.97 9.53
CA TYR A 63 5.33 18.24 10.81
C TYR A 63 5.15 17.05 11.75
N GLY A 64 6.18 16.72 12.50
CA GLY A 64 6.14 15.67 13.51
C GLY A 64 7.11 15.94 14.64
N THR A 65 6.99 15.18 15.71
CA THR A 65 7.93 15.25 16.85
C THR A 65 9.15 14.36 16.59
N GLN A 66 10.31 14.76 17.07
CA GLN A 66 11.52 13.95 16.93
C GLN A 66 11.39 12.57 17.59
N ARG A 67 10.60 12.47 18.65
CA ARG A 67 10.32 11.20 19.35
C ARG A 67 9.78 10.14 18.40
N ASP A 68 8.88 10.52 17.49
CA ASP A 68 8.14 9.61 16.62
C ASP A 68 8.75 9.46 15.22
N CYS A 69 9.91 10.10 14.99
CA CYS A 69 10.59 10.05 13.69
C CYS A 69 11.48 8.81 13.48
N LEU A 70 11.79 8.08 14.54
CA LEU A 70 12.66 6.91 14.47
C LEU A 70 11.86 5.63 14.71
N LYS A 71 12.09 4.65 13.84
CA LYS A 71 11.55 3.30 14.00
C LYS A 71 12.14 2.65 15.25
N GLY A 72 11.29 2.15 16.13
CA GLY A 72 11.71 1.34 17.27
C GLY A 72 12.14 -0.05 16.84
N SER A 73 12.95 -0.71 17.70
CA SER A 73 13.40 -2.09 17.47
C SER A 73 12.43 -3.09 18.07
N PRO A 74 12.21 -4.24 17.43
CA PRO A 74 11.36 -5.29 17.95
C PRO A 74 11.99 -5.97 19.18
N GLU A 75 11.17 -6.29 20.17
CA GLU A 75 11.56 -7.00 21.37
C GLU A 75 10.69 -8.24 21.58
N ALA A 76 11.25 -9.24 22.27
CA ALA A 76 10.51 -10.44 22.63
C ALA A 76 9.28 -10.09 23.50
N GLY A 77 8.10 -10.53 23.07
CA GLY A 77 6.83 -10.20 23.71
C GLY A 77 6.02 -9.12 22.99
N ASN A 78 6.63 -8.34 22.10
CA ASN A 78 5.86 -7.45 21.25
C ASN A 78 4.82 -8.20 20.43
N LYS A 79 3.75 -7.53 20.07
CA LYS A 79 2.67 -8.05 19.25
C LYS A 79 2.69 -7.44 17.87
N VAL A 80 2.56 -8.30 16.87
CA VAL A 80 2.36 -7.86 15.48
C VAL A 80 0.86 -7.77 15.24
N VAL A 81 0.40 -6.59 14.86
CA VAL A 81 -1.00 -6.30 14.54
C VAL A 81 -1.11 -6.03 13.04
N VAL A 82 -2.00 -6.75 12.38
CA VAL A 82 -2.40 -6.47 10.99
C VAL A 82 -3.70 -5.70 11.02
N MET A 83 -3.73 -4.59 10.34
CA MET A 83 -4.87 -3.68 10.22
C MET A 83 -5.29 -3.51 8.78
N GLY A 84 -6.59 -3.47 8.50
CA GLY A 84 -7.12 -3.21 7.17
C GLY A 84 -7.98 -4.33 6.62
N GLY A 85 -8.14 -4.34 5.30
CA GLY A 85 -9.12 -5.17 4.61
C GLY A 85 -8.76 -6.65 4.46
N ASP A 86 -9.78 -7.42 4.10
CA ASP A 86 -9.69 -8.87 3.89
C ASP A 86 -8.83 -9.25 2.68
N ASN A 87 -8.34 -10.47 2.67
CA ASN A 87 -7.64 -11.05 1.54
C ASN A 87 -8.62 -11.53 0.47
N TYR A 88 -8.42 -11.10 -0.76
CA TYR A 88 -9.14 -11.55 -1.95
C TYR A 88 -8.17 -12.04 -3.02
N ARG A 89 -8.67 -12.74 -4.04
CA ARG A 89 -7.84 -13.21 -5.16
C ARG A 89 -7.22 -12.08 -5.99
N ILE A 90 -7.85 -10.91 -6.01
CA ILE A 90 -7.25 -9.66 -6.52
C ILE A 90 -6.13 -9.24 -5.58
N GLY A 91 -4.99 -8.83 -6.12
CA GLY A 91 -3.81 -8.43 -5.36
C GLY A 91 -2.71 -9.49 -5.29
N LEU A 92 -2.86 -10.58 -6.04
CA LEU A 92 -1.84 -11.62 -6.09
C LEU A 92 -0.76 -11.31 -7.11
N GLY A 93 0.48 -11.28 -6.65
CA GLY A 93 1.65 -11.12 -7.50
C GLY A 93 1.85 -9.75 -8.11
N GLY A 94 1.25 -8.70 -7.53
CA GLY A 94 1.30 -7.33 -8.06
C GLY A 94 2.69 -6.81 -8.33
N GLY A 95 3.62 -6.99 -7.42
CA GLY A 95 5.02 -6.60 -7.60
C GLY A 95 5.68 -7.29 -8.78
N SER A 96 5.43 -8.57 -8.98
CA SER A 96 5.95 -9.35 -10.12
C SER A 96 5.37 -8.87 -11.45
N VAL A 97 4.07 -8.58 -11.49
CA VAL A 97 3.39 -8.11 -12.72
C VAL A 97 3.76 -6.67 -13.03
N SER A 98 3.83 -5.79 -12.03
CA SER A 98 4.17 -4.37 -12.25
C SER A 98 5.62 -4.15 -12.67
N SER A 99 6.51 -5.09 -12.37
CA SER A 99 7.94 -5.00 -12.69
C SER A 99 8.31 -5.44 -14.11
N VAL A 100 7.36 -5.95 -14.90
CA VAL A 100 7.59 -6.34 -16.29
C VAL A 100 7.07 -5.29 -17.27
N GLU A 101 7.42 -5.45 -18.54
CA GLU A 101 6.92 -4.60 -19.62
C GLU A 101 5.39 -4.67 -19.70
N THR A 102 4.76 -3.50 -19.83
CA THR A 102 3.31 -3.40 -19.99
C THR A 102 2.83 -4.11 -21.25
N GLY A 103 1.79 -4.92 -21.13
CA GLY A 103 1.25 -5.71 -22.23
C GLY A 103 1.89 -7.10 -22.36
N ARG A 104 2.80 -7.47 -21.47
CA ARG A 104 3.38 -8.82 -21.42
C ARG A 104 2.37 -9.88 -20.97
N TYR A 105 1.50 -9.51 -20.05
CA TYR A 105 0.39 -10.35 -19.59
C TYR A 105 -0.94 -9.92 -20.23
N SER A 106 -1.96 -10.73 -20.08
CA SER A 106 -3.31 -10.35 -20.46
C SER A 106 -3.81 -9.21 -19.59
N SER A 107 -4.71 -8.38 -20.14
CA SER A 107 -5.33 -7.27 -19.40
C SER A 107 -5.98 -7.70 -18.08
N GLY A 108 -6.56 -8.90 -18.04
CA GLY A 108 -7.16 -9.45 -16.83
C GLY A 108 -6.13 -9.68 -15.71
N ILE A 109 -4.95 -10.18 -16.04
CA ILE A 109 -3.87 -10.37 -15.06
C ILE A 109 -3.33 -9.01 -14.60
N GLU A 110 -3.00 -8.12 -15.53
CA GLU A 110 -2.42 -6.82 -15.21
C GLU A 110 -3.37 -5.94 -14.38
N LEU A 111 -4.67 -5.97 -14.69
CA LEU A 111 -5.68 -5.18 -13.95
C LEU A 111 -6.03 -5.75 -12.57
N ASN A 112 -5.78 -7.03 -12.33
CA ASN A 112 -6.07 -7.71 -11.07
C ASN A 112 -4.82 -8.00 -10.24
N ALA A 113 -3.64 -7.59 -10.69
CA ALA A 113 -2.39 -7.86 -10.00
C ALA A 113 -2.29 -7.17 -8.63
N ILE A 114 -2.90 -6.00 -8.47
CA ILE A 114 -2.95 -5.26 -7.20
C ILE A 114 -4.40 -5.08 -6.79
N GLN A 115 -4.69 -5.32 -5.52
CA GLN A 115 -6.03 -5.10 -4.95
C GLN A 115 -6.43 -3.63 -5.11
N ARG A 116 -7.67 -3.39 -5.58
CA ARG A 116 -8.17 -2.05 -5.81
C ARG A 116 -8.46 -1.33 -4.49
N ALA A 117 -8.31 -0.01 -4.51
CA ALA A 117 -8.54 0.81 -3.33
C ALA A 117 -9.97 0.67 -2.78
N ASN A 118 -10.06 0.51 -1.48
CA ASN A 118 -11.27 0.62 -0.70
C ASN A 118 -11.17 1.87 0.17
N ALA A 119 -11.81 2.97 -0.28
CA ALA A 119 -11.65 4.27 0.35
C ALA A 119 -12.18 4.31 1.81
N GLU A 120 -13.18 3.52 2.14
CA GLU A 120 -13.70 3.40 3.50
C GLU A 120 -12.69 2.70 4.40
N MET A 121 -12.20 1.53 4.00
CA MET A 121 -11.22 0.77 4.76
C MET A 121 -9.92 1.57 4.95
N GLN A 122 -9.45 2.24 3.90
CA GLN A 122 -8.28 3.11 3.97
C GLN A 122 -8.47 4.22 5.02
N LYS A 123 -9.65 4.86 5.04
CA LYS A 123 -9.93 5.91 6.02
C LYS A 123 -10.01 5.36 7.45
N ARG A 124 -10.60 4.19 7.65
CA ARG A 124 -10.66 3.53 8.95
C ARG A 124 -9.26 3.19 9.46
N ALA A 125 -8.44 2.51 8.66
CA ALA A 125 -7.06 2.18 9.02
C ALA A 125 -6.23 3.43 9.34
N TYR A 126 -6.35 4.48 8.51
CA TYR A 126 -5.72 5.77 8.76
C TYR A 126 -6.14 6.39 10.10
N ASN A 127 -7.44 6.36 10.42
CA ASN A 127 -7.93 6.95 11.67
C ASN A 127 -7.36 6.24 12.90
N VAL A 128 -7.23 4.91 12.86
CA VAL A 128 -6.62 4.14 13.97
C VAL A 128 -5.16 4.51 14.14
N VAL A 129 -4.37 4.50 13.04
CA VAL A 129 -2.94 4.88 13.11
C VAL A 129 -2.79 6.29 13.65
N ARG A 130 -3.59 7.21 13.13
CA ARG A 130 -3.55 8.62 13.54
C ARG A 130 -3.91 8.80 15.02
N ALA A 131 -4.96 8.14 15.49
CA ALA A 131 -5.35 8.21 16.89
C ALA A 131 -4.21 7.75 17.81
N LEU A 132 -3.55 6.64 17.49
CA LEU A 132 -2.42 6.11 18.26
C LEU A 132 -1.19 7.04 18.23
N CYS A 133 -0.90 7.65 17.07
CA CYS A 133 0.25 8.54 16.91
C CYS A 133 0.05 9.92 17.55
N GLU A 134 -1.19 10.38 17.71
CA GLU A 134 -1.52 11.70 18.28
C GLU A 134 -1.65 11.68 19.81
N GLU A 135 -1.53 10.51 20.44
CA GLU A 135 -1.50 10.40 21.90
C GLU A 135 -0.16 10.89 22.50
N ASP A 136 -0.19 11.30 23.76
CA ASP A 136 1.00 11.75 24.49
C ASP A 136 2.08 10.65 24.55
N GLU A 137 1.66 9.38 24.64
CA GLU A 137 2.53 8.21 24.57
C GLU A 137 2.17 7.40 23.33
N ASN A 138 3.05 7.41 22.33
CA ASN A 138 2.89 6.61 21.13
C ASN A 138 3.11 5.12 21.46
N THR A 139 2.08 4.32 21.29
CA THR A 139 2.12 2.87 21.55
C THR A 139 2.68 2.05 20.38
N ILE A 140 2.90 2.67 19.23
CA ILE A 140 3.46 2.03 18.03
C ILE A 140 4.98 2.00 18.16
N VAL A 141 5.55 0.80 18.26
CA VAL A 141 7.02 0.59 18.24
C VAL A 141 7.55 0.79 16.83
N SER A 142 6.89 0.17 15.84
CA SER A 142 7.16 0.37 14.42
C SER A 142 5.94 0.10 13.57
N ILE A 143 5.92 0.62 12.35
CA ILE A 143 4.83 0.48 11.39
C ILE A 143 5.40 0.23 10.00
N HIS A 144 4.72 -0.62 9.22
CA HIS A 144 5.08 -0.91 7.84
C HIS A 144 3.83 -1.08 6.97
N ASP A 145 3.88 -0.64 5.72
CA ASP A 145 2.81 -0.88 4.77
C ASP A 145 2.81 -2.32 4.24
N HIS A 146 1.67 -2.75 3.70
CA HIS A 146 1.53 -4.02 3.01
C HIS A 146 1.65 -3.82 1.50
N GLY A 147 2.82 -3.42 1.03
CA GLY A 147 3.11 -3.29 -0.39
C GLY A 147 3.37 -4.63 -1.07
N SER A 148 4.42 -4.69 -1.89
CA SER A 148 4.82 -5.88 -2.63
C SER A 148 5.02 -7.08 -1.73
N ALA A 149 4.54 -8.26 -2.16
CA ALA A 149 4.51 -9.51 -1.42
C ALA A 149 3.65 -9.51 -0.12
N GLY A 150 2.83 -8.49 0.07
CA GLY A 150 1.76 -8.47 1.08
C GLY A 150 2.24 -8.71 2.51
N HIS A 151 1.56 -9.62 3.21
CA HIS A 151 1.87 -9.93 4.61
C HIS A 151 3.30 -10.42 4.83
N VAL A 152 3.84 -11.24 3.92
CA VAL A 152 5.18 -11.83 4.14
C VAL A 152 6.24 -10.74 4.19
N ASN A 153 6.19 -9.75 3.33
CA ASN A 153 7.17 -8.66 3.35
C ASN A 153 6.97 -7.76 4.57
N CYS A 154 5.78 -7.22 4.73
CA CYS A 154 5.45 -6.33 5.84
C CYS A 154 5.80 -6.94 7.21
N LEU A 155 5.33 -8.15 7.47
CA LEU A 155 5.49 -8.77 8.80
C LEU A 155 6.93 -9.23 9.05
N SER A 156 7.67 -9.66 8.02
CA SER A 156 9.08 -10.00 8.18
C SER A 156 9.96 -8.78 8.48
N GLU A 157 9.69 -7.66 7.84
CA GLU A 157 10.43 -6.41 8.09
C GLU A 157 10.14 -5.81 9.48
N LEU A 158 8.93 -6.01 10.01
CA LEU A 158 8.61 -5.57 11.38
C LEU A 158 9.38 -6.32 12.46
N VAL A 159 9.78 -7.57 12.20
CA VAL A 159 10.43 -8.45 13.17
C VAL A 159 11.82 -8.91 12.72
N GLU A 160 12.46 -8.18 11.81
CA GLU A 160 13.72 -8.58 11.15
C GLU A 160 14.82 -8.97 12.15
N ASP A 161 14.96 -8.21 13.23
CA ASP A 161 16.06 -8.41 14.19
C ASP A 161 15.79 -9.53 15.21
N CYS A 162 14.55 -9.95 15.44
CA CYS A 162 14.21 -10.92 16.49
C CYS A 162 13.41 -12.12 15.99
N GLY A 163 12.96 -12.12 14.73
CA GLY A 163 12.02 -13.09 14.21
C GLY A 163 10.62 -12.98 14.82
N GLY A 164 9.68 -13.75 14.30
CA GLY A 164 8.29 -13.69 14.74
C GLY A 164 7.50 -14.95 14.40
N LEU A 165 6.32 -15.07 15.03
CA LEU A 165 5.34 -16.11 14.76
C LEU A 165 4.09 -15.50 14.13
N ILE A 166 3.78 -15.89 12.90
CA ILE A 166 2.61 -15.45 12.16
C ILE A 166 1.52 -16.52 12.25
N HIS A 167 0.38 -16.18 12.85
CA HIS A 167 -0.79 -17.01 12.91
C HIS A 167 -1.64 -16.84 11.64
N MET A 168 -1.42 -17.68 10.64
CA MET A 168 -2.11 -17.62 9.36
C MET A 168 -3.63 -17.71 9.45
N ASP A 169 -4.12 -18.46 10.43
CA ASP A 169 -5.55 -18.64 10.74
C ASP A 169 -6.22 -17.39 11.32
N LYS A 170 -5.44 -16.39 11.71
CA LYS A 170 -5.94 -15.11 12.21
C LYS A 170 -5.90 -13.98 11.19
N LEU A 171 -5.32 -14.21 10.03
CA LEU A 171 -5.32 -13.21 8.96
C LEU A 171 -6.74 -13.09 8.36
N PRO A 172 -7.21 -11.87 8.10
CA PRO A 172 -8.55 -11.65 7.56
C PRO A 172 -8.66 -12.22 6.14
N ILE A 173 -9.70 -13.00 5.87
CA ILE A 173 -9.92 -13.70 4.59
C ILE A 173 -11.31 -13.34 4.07
N GLY A 174 -11.36 -12.75 2.89
CA GLY A 174 -12.60 -12.44 2.16
C GLY A 174 -12.95 -13.48 1.09
N ASP A 175 -11.98 -14.28 0.64
CA ASP A 175 -12.18 -15.39 -0.29
C ASP A 175 -11.62 -16.68 0.34
N GLU A 176 -12.50 -17.52 0.84
CA GLU A 176 -12.15 -18.78 1.52
C GLU A 176 -11.49 -19.82 0.61
N THR A 177 -11.47 -19.60 -0.70
CA THR A 177 -10.81 -20.48 -1.68
C THR A 177 -9.31 -20.22 -1.83
N LEU A 178 -8.77 -19.19 -1.14
CA LEU A 178 -7.36 -18.85 -1.18
C LEU A 178 -6.51 -19.91 -0.47
N SER A 179 -5.41 -20.28 -1.08
CA SER A 179 -4.37 -21.10 -0.44
C SER A 179 -3.55 -20.25 0.55
N ALA A 180 -2.85 -20.89 1.46
CA ALA A 180 -1.97 -20.21 2.41
C ALA A 180 -0.92 -19.32 1.71
N LYS A 181 -0.39 -19.75 0.57
CA LYS A 181 0.55 -18.95 -0.23
C LYS A 181 -0.08 -17.69 -0.79
N GLU A 182 -1.32 -17.78 -1.24
CA GLU A 182 -2.07 -16.63 -1.74
C GLU A 182 -2.40 -15.65 -0.62
N ILE A 183 -2.79 -16.14 0.54
CA ILE A 183 -3.09 -15.29 1.70
C ILE A 183 -1.84 -14.52 2.14
N ILE A 184 -0.71 -15.19 2.34
CA ILE A 184 0.50 -14.55 2.86
C ILE A 184 1.14 -13.54 1.89
N ALA A 185 0.97 -13.74 0.58
CA ALA A 185 1.55 -12.91 -0.47
C ALA A 185 0.57 -11.90 -1.11
N ASN A 186 -0.65 -11.79 -0.57
CA ASN A 186 -1.68 -10.91 -1.12
C ASN A 186 -1.39 -9.45 -0.84
N GLU A 187 -1.28 -8.64 -1.91
CA GLU A 187 -1.09 -7.21 -1.80
C GLU A 187 -2.42 -6.48 -1.60
N SER A 188 -2.47 -5.58 -0.64
CA SER A 188 -3.62 -4.72 -0.39
C SER A 188 -3.17 -3.32 0.00
N GLN A 189 -3.74 -2.33 -0.65
CA GLN A 189 -3.40 -0.92 -0.44
C GLN A 189 -3.96 -0.33 0.86
N GLU A 190 -4.92 -1.02 1.50
CA GLU A 190 -5.57 -0.56 2.72
C GLU A 190 -4.97 -1.14 4.00
N ARG A 191 -3.91 -1.95 3.89
CA ARG A 191 -3.33 -2.64 5.05
C ARG A 191 -2.09 -1.97 5.58
N MET A 192 -1.97 -2.06 6.91
CA MET A 192 -0.78 -1.66 7.64
C MET A 192 -0.43 -2.76 8.66
N GLY A 193 0.86 -3.00 8.84
CA GLY A 193 1.37 -3.81 9.94
C GLY A 193 1.93 -2.91 11.04
N LEU A 194 1.59 -3.21 12.27
CA LEU A 194 2.10 -2.50 13.45
C LEU A 194 2.85 -3.48 14.34
N LEU A 195 3.94 -3.02 14.94
CA LEU A 195 4.55 -3.64 16.09
C LEU A 195 4.21 -2.82 17.32
N ILE A 196 3.63 -3.44 18.32
CA ILE A 196 3.18 -2.77 19.54
C ILE A 196 3.61 -3.55 20.80
N ASP A 197 3.72 -2.84 21.92
CA ASP A 197 3.91 -3.49 23.22
C ASP A 197 2.65 -4.33 23.57
N GLU A 198 2.83 -5.51 24.14
CA GLU A 198 1.72 -6.36 24.58
C GLU A 198 0.71 -5.64 25.46
N LYS A 199 1.18 -4.73 26.31
CA LYS A 199 0.32 -3.93 27.21
C LYS A 199 -0.64 -3.02 26.45
N ALA A 200 -0.32 -2.64 25.23
CA ALA A 200 -1.12 -1.73 24.40
C ALA A 200 -2.22 -2.44 23.59
N ILE A 201 -2.26 -3.77 23.56
CA ILE A 201 -3.20 -4.53 22.73
C ILE A 201 -4.66 -4.16 23.00
N GLU A 202 -5.07 -4.13 24.27
CA GLU A 202 -6.45 -3.78 24.63
C GLU A 202 -6.82 -2.35 24.24
N HIS A 203 -5.84 -1.44 24.35
CA HIS A 203 -6.02 -0.05 23.94
C HIS A 203 -6.19 0.06 22.42
N VAL A 204 -5.33 -0.61 21.65
CA VAL A 204 -5.43 -0.67 20.17
C VAL A 204 -6.78 -1.26 19.73
N HIS A 205 -7.23 -2.35 20.34
CA HIS A 205 -8.53 -2.95 20.05
C HIS A 205 -9.72 -2.02 20.36
N LYS A 206 -9.58 -1.16 21.34
CA LYS A 206 -10.63 -0.21 21.71
C LYS A 206 -10.75 0.93 20.69
N ILE A 207 -9.65 1.31 20.06
CA ILE A 207 -9.60 2.37 19.05
C ILE A 207 -10.01 1.84 17.68
N ALA A 208 -9.66 0.59 17.34
CA ALA A 208 -9.98 -0.06 16.08
C ALA A 208 -11.45 -0.50 16.00
#